data_ef41569c7bddf3de277412ed9593baf9
#
_entry.id   ef41569c7bddf3de277412ed9593baf9
#
_cell.length_a   1.000
_cell.length_b   1.000
_cell.length_c   1.000
_cell.angle_alpha   90.00
_cell.angle_beta   90.00
_cell.angle_gamma   90.00
#
_symmetry.space_group_name_H-M   'P 1'
#
loop_
_entity.id
_entity.type
_entity.pdbx_description
1 polymer ?
#
loop_
_entity_poly.entity_id
_entity_poly.type
_entity_poly.pdbx_seq_one_letter_code
_entity_poly.pdbx_strand_id
1 'polypeptide(L)'
;MDYALYQKISKVTLGKQQADLVLKNLKLVDVFTGEIVESNVAVKDGLIAGVSRRYRGKKEIDLGGKYLAPGFIDAHLHLESTMVTPNELVSTAARFGTTTFIVDPHEAANVSGAAGIDYILDQTEKSPANVYVMMPSCVPATHIDDNGGIFSANDMYPYVRNPRVLGLGEVMDDPGVINGDESM
;
A
#
# COMPACT_ATOMS: atom_id res chain seq x y z
N MET A 1 -11.07 0.70 -12.30
CA MET A 1 -10.59 0.11 -13.59
C MET A 1 -11.40 0.74 -14.69
N ASP A 2 -10.77 1.33 -15.71
CA ASP A 2 -11.50 1.85 -16.86
C ASP A 2 -11.97 0.72 -17.79
N TYR A 3 -12.89 1.03 -18.69
CA TYR A 3 -13.50 0.05 -19.58
C TYR A 3 -12.50 -0.55 -20.59
N ALA A 4 -11.55 0.24 -21.07
CA ALA A 4 -10.53 -0.23 -22.02
C ALA A 4 -9.58 -1.25 -21.37
N LEU A 5 -9.17 -1.01 -20.12
CA LEU A 5 -8.36 -1.95 -19.35
C LEU A 5 -9.14 -3.24 -19.05
N TYR A 6 -10.41 -3.11 -18.65
CA TYR A 6 -11.29 -4.27 -18.46
C TYR A 6 -11.38 -5.14 -19.70
N GLN A 7 -11.58 -4.54 -20.89
CA GLN A 7 -11.64 -5.28 -22.15
C GLN A 7 -10.34 -6.06 -22.46
N LYS A 8 -9.18 -5.45 -22.21
CA LYS A 8 -7.88 -6.11 -22.41
C LYS A 8 -7.72 -7.31 -21.51
N ILE A 9 -8.03 -7.15 -20.22
CA ILE A 9 -7.95 -8.25 -19.24
C ILE A 9 -8.92 -9.37 -19.62
N SER A 10 -10.18 -9.04 -19.95
CA SER A 10 -11.20 -10.02 -20.37
C SER A 10 -10.77 -10.85 -21.59
N LYS A 11 -10.11 -10.24 -22.58
CA LYS A 11 -9.57 -10.98 -23.72
C LYS A 11 -8.54 -12.03 -23.32
N VAL A 12 -7.68 -11.73 -22.35
CA VAL A 12 -6.70 -12.68 -21.80
C VAL A 12 -7.42 -13.76 -21.00
N THR A 13 -8.32 -13.39 -20.10
CA THR A 13 -9.11 -14.33 -19.29
C THR A 13 -9.87 -15.35 -20.15
N LEU A 14 -10.43 -14.90 -21.27
CA LEU A 14 -11.13 -15.75 -22.22
C LEU A 14 -10.20 -16.53 -23.19
N GLY A 15 -8.88 -16.37 -23.08
CA GLY A 15 -7.92 -17.01 -23.97
C GLY A 15 -7.88 -16.45 -25.40
N LYS A 16 -8.49 -15.29 -25.64
CA LYS A 16 -8.52 -14.61 -26.95
C LYS A 16 -7.27 -13.77 -27.22
N GLN A 17 -6.47 -13.52 -26.21
CA GLN A 17 -5.22 -12.76 -26.28
C GLN A 17 -4.20 -13.34 -25.32
N GLN A 18 -2.90 -13.28 -25.67
CA GLN A 18 -1.81 -13.64 -24.77
C GLN A 18 -1.69 -12.61 -23.63
N ALA A 19 -1.36 -13.11 -22.45
CA ALA A 19 -0.92 -12.28 -21.31
C ALA A 19 0.44 -11.61 -21.62
N ASP A 20 0.78 -10.57 -20.91
CA ASP A 20 2.13 -10.00 -20.99
C ASP A 20 3.14 -10.90 -20.27
N LEU A 21 2.73 -11.49 -19.14
CA LEU A 21 3.51 -12.41 -18.36
C LEU A 21 2.65 -13.60 -17.90
N VAL A 22 3.19 -14.81 -17.96
CA VAL A 22 2.63 -15.97 -17.28
C VAL A 22 3.67 -16.57 -16.34
N LEU A 23 3.33 -16.68 -15.07
CA LEU A 23 4.09 -17.45 -14.09
C LEU A 23 3.56 -18.88 -14.13
N LYS A 24 4.43 -19.86 -14.43
CA LYS A 24 4.06 -21.26 -14.71
C LYS A 24 4.57 -22.19 -13.61
N ASN A 25 3.95 -23.36 -13.53
CA ASN A 25 4.40 -24.45 -12.68
C ASN A 25 4.64 -23.98 -11.24
N LEU A 26 3.58 -23.45 -10.63
CA LEU A 26 3.61 -22.87 -9.28
C LEU A 26 2.52 -23.46 -8.38
N LYS A 27 2.73 -23.32 -7.08
CA LYS A 27 1.75 -23.58 -6.02
C LYS A 27 1.21 -22.22 -5.55
N LEU A 28 0.01 -21.86 -6.00
CA LEU A 28 -0.65 -20.62 -5.59
C LEU A 28 -1.20 -20.77 -4.17
N VAL A 29 -0.81 -19.88 -3.29
CA VAL A 29 -1.48 -19.68 -2.00
C VAL A 29 -2.71 -18.83 -2.27
N ASP A 30 -3.88 -19.47 -2.35
CA ASP A 30 -5.15 -18.78 -2.56
C ASP A 30 -5.68 -18.27 -1.22
N VAL A 31 -5.49 -16.98 -0.99
CA VAL A 31 -5.90 -16.34 0.27
C VAL A 31 -7.40 -16.14 0.40
N PHE A 32 -8.18 -16.36 -0.67
CA PHE A 32 -9.64 -16.28 -0.62
C PHE A 32 -10.27 -17.59 -0.18
N THR A 33 -9.68 -18.72 -0.57
CA THR A 33 -10.19 -20.06 -0.20
C THR A 33 -9.38 -20.70 0.91
N GLY A 34 -8.16 -20.22 1.19
CA GLY A 34 -7.22 -20.84 2.13
C GLY A 34 -6.53 -22.09 1.57
N GLU A 35 -6.69 -22.38 0.28
CA GLU A 35 -6.14 -23.56 -0.37
C GLU A 35 -4.80 -23.29 -1.06
N ILE A 36 -4.04 -24.35 -1.31
CA ILE A 36 -2.84 -24.31 -2.16
C ILE A 36 -3.18 -24.99 -3.49
N VAL A 37 -3.18 -24.21 -4.57
CA VAL A 37 -3.61 -24.66 -5.89
C VAL A 37 -2.45 -24.71 -6.87
N GLU A 38 -2.18 -25.88 -7.46
CA GLU A 38 -1.21 -25.99 -8.55
C GLU A 38 -1.78 -25.39 -9.83
N SER A 39 -1.20 -24.28 -10.31
CA SER A 39 -1.71 -23.56 -11.48
C SER A 39 -0.64 -22.71 -12.15
N ASN A 40 -1.07 -21.85 -13.07
CA ASN A 40 -0.31 -20.75 -13.62
C ASN A 40 -1.08 -19.44 -13.36
N VAL A 41 -0.35 -18.32 -13.27
CA VAL A 41 -0.94 -16.99 -13.10
C VAL A 41 -0.59 -16.13 -14.31
N ALA A 42 -1.62 -15.57 -14.93
CA ALA A 42 -1.49 -14.66 -16.06
C ALA A 42 -1.60 -13.20 -15.61
N VAL A 43 -0.68 -12.36 -16.08
CA VAL A 43 -0.65 -10.92 -15.80
C VAL A 43 -0.79 -10.14 -17.09
N LYS A 44 -1.65 -9.13 -17.08
CA LYS A 44 -1.90 -8.21 -18.18
C LYS A 44 -1.96 -6.76 -17.68
N ASP A 45 -1.14 -5.90 -18.27
CA ASP A 45 -1.05 -4.47 -17.90
C ASP A 45 -0.91 -4.27 -16.37
N GLY A 46 -0.05 -5.09 -15.71
CA GLY A 46 0.22 -5.04 -14.27
C GLY A 46 -0.84 -5.70 -13.38
N LEU A 47 -1.93 -6.23 -13.91
CA LEU A 47 -3.01 -6.85 -13.16
C LEU A 47 -3.08 -8.36 -13.41
N ILE A 48 -3.49 -9.12 -12.38
CA ILE A 48 -3.77 -10.55 -12.53
C ILE A 48 -5.00 -10.71 -13.40
N ALA A 49 -4.81 -11.30 -14.60
CA ALA A 49 -5.89 -11.56 -15.55
C ALA A 49 -6.59 -12.88 -15.30
N GLY A 50 -5.94 -13.82 -14.61
CA GLY A 50 -6.55 -15.07 -14.23
C GLY A 50 -5.55 -16.13 -13.76
N VAL A 51 -6.12 -17.19 -13.17
CA VAL A 51 -5.42 -18.35 -12.65
C VAL A 51 -5.90 -19.58 -13.41
N SER A 52 -5.03 -20.18 -14.24
CA SER A 52 -5.34 -21.42 -14.98
C SER A 52 -4.10 -21.93 -15.71
N ARG A 53 -3.99 -23.24 -15.83
CA ARG A 53 -2.89 -23.89 -16.61
C ARG A 53 -2.94 -23.58 -18.11
N ARG A 54 -4.06 -23.08 -18.65
CA ARG A 54 -4.27 -22.85 -20.10
C ARG A 54 -3.65 -21.57 -20.65
N TYR A 55 -3.28 -20.61 -19.79
CA TYR A 55 -2.78 -19.31 -20.24
C TYR A 55 -1.43 -19.40 -20.97
N ARG A 56 -1.26 -18.52 -21.96
CA ARG A 56 -0.02 -18.26 -22.68
C ARG A 56 0.37 -16.80 -22.53
N GLY A 57 1.66 -16.54 -22.39
CA GLY A 57 2.20 -15.19 -22.24
C GLY A 57 3.22 -14.84 -23.29
N LYS A 58 3.43 -13.55 -23.55
CA LYS A 58 4.56 -13.05 -24.31
C LYS A 58 5.87 -13.39 -23.61
N LYS A 59 5.87 -13.32 -22.28
CA LYS A 59 6.95 -13.79 -21.40
C LYS A 59 6.37 -14.88 -20.49
N GLU A 60 7.08 -15.98 -20.36
CA GLU A 60 6.72 -17.08 -19.47
C GLU A 60 7.89 -17.37 -18.55
N ILE A 61 7.61 -17.52 -17.26
CA ILE A 61 8.61 -17.84 -16.23
C ILE A 61 8.14 -19.12 -15.53
N ASP A 62 8.96 -20.15 -15.60
CA ASP A 62 8.73 -21.40 -14.86
C ASP A 62 9.26 -21.25 -13.44
N LEU A 63 8.39 -21.41 -12.45
CA LEU A 63 8.73 -21.32 -11.04
C LEU A 63 9.15 -22.65 -10.42
N GLY A 64 9.16 -23.74 -11.18
CA GLY A 64 9.67 -25.04 -10.74
C GLY A 64 8.97 -25.59 -9.50
N GLY A 65 7.67 -25.39 -9.38
CA GLY A 65 6.87 -25.83 -8.22
C GLY A 65 7.00 -24.96 -6.98
N LYS A 66 7.60 -23.77 -7.08
CA LYS A 66 7.68 -22.80 -5.95
C LYS A 66 6.30 -22.25 -5.61
N TYR A 67 6.18 -21.77 -4.38
CA TYR A 67 4.97 -21.08 -3.94
C TYR A 67 4.91 -19.66 -4.53
N LEU A 68 3.71 -19.26 -4.88
CA LEU A 68 3.36 -17.88 -5.22
C LEU A 68 2.28 -17.42 -4.25
N ALA A 69 2.54 -16.35 -3.53
CA ALA A 69 1.59 -15.74 -2.60
C ALA A 69 1.47 -14.24 -2.90
N PRO A 70 0.40 -13.57 -2.48
CA PRO A 70 0.38 -12.11 -2.41
C PRO A 70 1.55 -11.60 -1.55
N GLY A 71 2.09 -10.43 -1.90
CA GLY A 71 3.07 -9.77 -1.04
C GLY A 71 2.46 -9.40 0.31
N PHE A 72 3.29 -9.35 1.35
CA PHE A 72 2.84 -8.94 2.68
C PHE A 72 2.42 -7.47 2.68
N ILE A 73 1.45 -7.17 3.52
CA ILE A 73 0.97 -5.82 3.80
C ILE A 73 1.30 -5.52 5.25
N ASP A 74 2.12 -4.50 5.48
CA ASP A 74 2.26 -3.88 6.79
C ASP A 74 1.13 -2.86 6.92
N ALA A 75 0.15 -3.17 7.74
CA ALA A 75 -1.09 -2.41 7.82
C ALA A 75 -1.05 -1.25 8.80
N HIS A 76 0.02 -1.12 9.58
CA HIS A 76 0.25 0.02 10.48
C HIS A 76 1.73 0.14 10.80
N LEU A 77 2.33 1.26 10.41
CA LEU A 77 3.76 1.51 10.58
C LEU A 77 4.03 3.01 10.73
N HIS A 78 4.94 3.36 11.64
CA HIS A 78 5.55 4.68 11.73
C HIS A 78 6.93 4.63 11.09
N LEU A 79 7.05 5.13 9.87
CA LEU A 79 8.32 5.11 9.12
C LEU A 79 9.42 5.88 9.84
N GLU A 80 9.07 7.01 10.39
CA GLU A 80 9.96 7.91 11.12
C GLU A 80 10.58 7.27 12.37
N SER A 81 9.82 6.45 13.08
CA SER A 81 10.31 5.71 14.28
C SER A 81 11.38 4.70 13.95
N THR A 82 11.51 4.29 12.69
CA THR A 82 12.54 3.33 12.28
C THR A 82 13.94 3.93 12.22
N MET A 83 14.06 5.26 12.30
CA MET A 83 15.31 6.02 12.21
C MET A 83 16.08 5.82 10.89
N VAL A 84 15.39 5.34 9.85
CA VAL A 84 15.90 5.20 8.48
C VAL A 84 15.05 6.05 7.56
N THR A 85 15.59 6.48 6.43
CA THR A 85 14.78 7.23 5.47
C THR A 85 13.66 6.36 4.89
N PRO A 86 12.49 6.91 4.58
CA PRO A 86 11.33 6.15 4.12
C PRO A 86 11.62 5.22 2.93
N ASN A 87 12.33 5.73 1.92
CA ASN A 87 12.67 4.94 0.73
C ASN A 87 13.61 3.77 1.04
N GLU A 88 14.58 3.95 1.93
CA GLU A 88 15.52 2.88 2.32
C GLU A 88 14.82 1.77 3.09
N LEU A 89 13.91 2.12 4.01
CA LEU A 89 13.12 1.12 4.71
C LEU A 89 12.28 0.30 3.73
N VAL A 90 11.49 0.99 2.90
CA VAL A 90 10.59 0.34 1.93
C VAL A 90 11.37 -0.53 0.95
N SER A 91 12.49 -0.03 0.43
CA SER A 91 13.34 -0.78 -0.50
C SER A 91 13.96 -2.02 0.15
N THR A 92 14.32 -1.94 1.42
CA THR A 92 14.88 -3.07 2.17
C THR A 92 13.80 -4.10 2.46
N ALA A 93 12.67 -3.70 3.03
CA ALA A 93 11.59 -4.60 3.42
C ALA A 93 10.93 -5.28 2.21
N ALA A 94 10.87 -4.61 1.05
CA ALA A 94 10.36 -5.21 -0.19
C ALA A 94 11.14 -6.46 -0.62
N ARG A 95 12.45 -6.53 -0.32
CA ARG A 95 13.27 -7.71 -0.61
C ARG A 95 12.89 -8.94 0.23
N PHE A 96 12.21 -8.71 1.35
CA PHE A 96 11.73 -9.75 2.27
C PHE A 96 10.24 -10.04 2.10
N GLY A 97 9.59 -9.43 1.09
CA GLY A 97 8.24 -9.79 0.68
C GLY A 97 7.14 -8.80 1.11
N THR A 98 7.45 -7.72 1.84
CA THR A 98 6.47 -6.68 2.14
C THR A 98 6.37 -5.74 0.94
N THR A 99 5.20 -5.73 0.30
CA THR A 99 4.96 -4.99 -0.95
C THR A 99 3.97 -3.84 -0.80
N THR A 100 3.41 -3.68 0.40
CA THR A 100 2.49 -2.59 0.72
C THR A 100 2.69 -2.17 2.17
N PHE A 101 2.74 -0.88 2.40
CA PHE A 101 2.86 -0.25 3.71
C PHE A 101 1.74 0.76 3.88
N ILE A 102 1.07 0.72 5.02
CA ILE A 102 0.09 1.71 5.45
C ILE A 102 0.70 2.42 6.65
N VAL A 103 1.06 3.69 6.47
CA VAL A 103 1.84 4.44 7.46
C VAL A 103 1.00 5.53 8.10
N ASP A 104 1.25 5.76 9.38
CA ASP A 104 0.70 6.88 10.15
C ASP A 104 1.84 7.81 10.59
N PRO A 105 2.13 8.88 9.84
CA PRO A 105 3.31 9.72 10.06
C PRO A 105 3.05 10.85 11.07
N HIS A 106 2.39 10.55 12.19
CA HIS A 106 2.06 11.58 13.19
C HIS A 106 3.30 12.13 13.90
N GLU A 107 4.36 11.34 14.07
CA GLU A 107 5.60 11.82 14.66
C GLU A 107 6.31 12.83 13.74
N ALA A 108 6.34 12.57 12.42
CA ALA A 108 6.87 13.52 11.44
C ALA A 108 6.03 14.80 11.41
N ALA A 109 4.71 14.67 11.49
CA ALA A 109 3.80 15.81 11.59
C ALA A 109 3.98 16.58 12.92
N ASN A 110 4.22 15.89 14.03
CA ASN A 110 4.48 16.50 15.32
C ASN A 110 5.75 17.37 15.32
N VAL A 111 6.75 17.00 14.51
CA VAL A 111 7.99 17.78 14.35
C VAL A 111 7.80 18.97 13.41
N SER A 112 7.10 18.81 12.28
CA SER A 112 7.12 19.79 11.19
C SER A 112 5.76 20.01 10.49
N GLY A 113 4.66 19.59 11.08
CA GLY A 113 3.31 19.79 10.52
C GLY A 113 3.15 19.11 9.15
N ALA A 114 2.48 19.79 8.24
CA ALA A 114 2.24 19.32 6.87
C ALA A 114 3.54 18.97 6.12
N ALA A 115 4.64 19.66 6.37
CA ALA A 115 5.93 19.37 5.73
C ALA A 115 6.45 17.96 6.06
N GLY A 116 6.14 17.43 7.24
CA GLY A 116 6.46 16.04 7.60
C GLY A 116 5.69 15.03 6.76
N ILE A 117 4.42 15.30 6.52
CA ILE A 117 3.56 14.46 5.65
C ILE A 117 4.07 14.50 4.20
N ASP A 118 4.35 15.71 3.69
CA ASP A 118 4.89 15.89 2.34
C ASP A 118 6.21 15.15 2.15
N TYR A 119 7.10 15.22 3.14
CA TYR A 119 8.36 14.48 3.13
C TYR A 119 8.15 12.97 2.97
N ILE A 120 7.23 12.37 3.74
CA ILE A 120 6.92 10.93 3.65
C ILE A 120 6.36 10.59 2.27
N LEU A 121 5.41 11.38 1.77
CA LEU A 121 4.83 11.20 0.45
C LEU A 121 5.87 11.29 -0.67
N ASP A 122 6.73 12.30 -0.64
CA ASP A 122 7.75 12.53 -1.67
C ASP A 122 8.82 11.44 -1.66
N GLN A 123 9.32 11.09 -0.47
CA GLN A 123 10.37 10.07 -0.33
C GLN A 123 9.91 8.67 -0.76
N THR A 124 8.61 8.42 -0.72
CA THR A 124 8.05 7.11 -1.07
C THR A 124 7.40 7.05 -2.45
N GLU A 125 7.39 8.16 -3.21
CA GLU A 125 6.74 8.22 -4.53
C GLU A 125 7.29 7.19 -5.53
N LYS A 126 8.60 6.98 -5.51
CA LYS A 126 9.30 6.08 -6.45
C LYS A 126 9.78 4.79 -5.78
N SER A 127 9.24 4.47 -4.63
CA SER A 127 9.58 3.24 -3.92
C SER A 127 9.15 1.98 -4.69
N PRO A 128 9.85 0.85 -4.51
CA PRO A 128 9.54 -0.40 -5.21
C PRO A 128 8.28 -1.11 -4.70
N ALA A 129 7.67 -0.61 -3.62
CA ALA A 129 6.44 -1.10 -3.01
C ALA A 129 5.43 0.04 -2.86
N ASN A 130 4.17 -0.31 -2.65
CA ASN A 130 3.12 0.67 -2.41
C ASN A 130 3.26 1.25 -1.00
N VAL A 131 3.16 2.57 -0.88
CA VAL A 131 3.10 3.26 0.42
C VAL A 131 1.87 4.14 0.43
N TYR A 132 0.98 3.83 1.35
CA TYR A 132 -0.23 4.59 1.63
C TYR A 132 -0.11 5.28 2.98
N VAL A 133 -0.73 6.43 3.10
CA VAL A 133 -0.64 7.29 4.28
C VAL A 133 -2.03 7.41 4.92
N MET A 134 -2.07 7.22 6.22
CA MET A 134 -3.19 7.61 7.05
C MET A 134 -2.90 9.01 7.59
N MET A 135 -3.85 9.93 7.49
CA MET A 135 -3.66 11.29 8.02
C MET A 135 -3.73 11.26 9.54
N PRO A 136 -2.73 11.83 10.23
CA PRO A 136 -2.78 11.94 11.69
C PRO A 136 -4.03 12.67 12.16
N SER A 137 -4.73 12.10 13.14
CA SER A 137 -6.00 12.67 13.65
C SER A 137 -5.81 13.85 14.60
N CYS A 138 -4.69 13.85 15.33
CA CYS A 138 -4.36 14.84 16.35
C CYS A 138 -2.84 15.06 16.38
N VAL A 139 -2.40 16.28 16.09
CA VAL A 139 -1.01 16.70 16.19
C VAL A 139 -0.94 18.12 16.75
N PRO A 140 -0.41 18.28 17.96
CA PRO A 140 0.12 17.25 18.88
C PRO A 140 -0.95 16.25 19.32
N ALA A 141 -0.52 15.11 19.89
CA ALA A 141 -1.40 14.04 20.35
C ALA A 141 -2.40 14.57 21.42
N THR A 142 -1.92 15.40 22.33
CA THR A 142 -2.75 16.13 23.31
C THR A 142 -2.26 17.57 23.45
N HIS A 143 -3.08 18.44 24.04
CA HIS A 143 -2.74 19.85 24.26
C HIS A 143 -1.60 20.10 25.28
N ILE A 144 -1.15 19.04 25.97
CA ILE A 144 -0.04 19.10 26.93
C ILE A 144 1.27 18.56 26.36
N ASP A 145 1.25 18.00 25.15
CA ASP A 145 2.44 17.44 24.51
C ASP A 145 3.27 18.54 23.84
N ASP A 146 4.59 18.39 23.94
CA ASP A 146 5.53 19.22 23.21
C ASP A 146 5.45 18.92 21.71
N ASN A 147 5.47 19.97 20.90
CA ASN A 147 5.44 19.84 19.45
C ASN A 147 6.26 20.91 18.74
N GLY A 148 6.78 20.56 17.58
CA GLY A 148 7.42 21.51 16.66
C GLY A 148 6.49 21.97 15.54
N GLY A 149 5.38 21.26 15.32
CA GLY A 149 4.37 21.53 14.31
C GLY A 149 2.96 21.20 14.79
N ILE A 150 1.96 21.78 14.14
CA ILE A 150 0.55 21.48 14.35
C ILE A 150 0.01 20.94 13.03
N PHE A 151 -0.87 19.94 13.11
CA PHE A 151 -1.58 19.40 11.96
C PHE A 151 -3.05 19.20 12.34
N SER A 152 -3.88 20.10 11.85
CA SER A 152 -5.30 20.15 12.16
C SER A 152 -6.17 19.58 11.03
N ALA A 153 -7.47 19.45 11.27
CA ALA A 153 -8.42 19.03 10.24
C ALA A 153 -8.35 19.92 8.98
N ASN A 154 -8.08 21.21 9.12
CA ASN A 154 -7.92 22.13 7.98
C ASN A 154 -6.67 21.79 7.14
N ASP A 155 -5.60 21.32 7.75
CA ASP A 155 -4.37 20.96 7.07
C ASP A 155 -4.52 19.65 6.28
N MET A 156 -5.53 18.84 6.58
CA MET A 156 -5.82 17.60 5.88
C MET A 156 -6.47 17.79 4.50
N TYR A 157 -7.22 18.89 4.30
CA TYR A 157 -7.99 19.09 3.06
C TYR A 157 -7.18 18.98 1.76
N PRO A 158 -5.93 19.46 1.66
CA PRO A 158 -5.11 19.30 0.45
C PRO A 158 -4.85 17.83 0.11
N TYR A 159 -4.86 16.94 1.08
CA TYR A 159 -4.50 15.53 0.93
C TYR A 159 -5.69 14.62 0.61
N VAL A 160 -6.94 15.04 0.85
CA VAL A 160 -8.16 14.21 0.69
C VAL A 160 -8.30 13.59 -0.72
N ARG A 161 -7.75 14.25 -1.74
CA ARG A 161 -7.79 13.75 -3.13
C ARG A 161 -6.52 13.01 -3.56
N ASN A 162 -5.53 12.90 -2.69
CA ASN A 162 -4.33 12.15 -3.00
C ASN A 162 -4.64 10.65 -2.98
N PRO A 163 -4.42 9.91 -4.09
CA PRO A 163 -4.78 8.48 -4.16
C PRO A 163 -3.96 7.60 -3.22
N ARG A 164 -2.88 8.14 -2.63
CA ARG A 164 -2.09 7.43 -1.62
C ARG A 164 -2.54 7.72 -0.19
N VAL A 165 -3.49 8.61 0.02
CA VAL A 165 -4.10 8.86 1.33
C VAL A 165 -5.37 8.04 1.46
N LEU A 166 -5.41 7.12 2.43
CA LEU A 166 -6.51 6.17 2.58
C LEU A 166 -7.59 6.65 3.56
N GLY A 167 -7.21 7.48 4.52
CA GLY A 167 -8.15 7.94 5.54
C GLY A 167 -7.45 8.56 6.74
N LEU A 168 -8.17 8.58 7.85
CA LEU A 168 -7.70 9.06 9.13
C LEU A 168 -6.89 7.96 9.84
N GLY A 169 -5.78 8.34 10.47
CA GLY A 169 -4.92 7.47 11.26
C GLY A 169 -5.47 7.19 12.65
N GLU A 170 -4.58 6.76 13.54
CA GLU A 170 -4.97 6.47 14.91
C GLU A 170 -5.37 7.75 15.67
N VAL A 171 -6.32 7.58 16.59
CA VAL A 171 -6.76 8.66 17.48
C VAL A 171 -6.06 8.48 18.82
N MET A 172 -5.26 9.47 19.20
CA MET A 172 -4.46 9.42 20.44
C MET A 172 -5.06 10.29 21.55
N ASP A 173 -5.94 11.26 21.20
CA ASP A 173 -6.60 12.14 22.17
C ASP A 173 -8.00 11.63 22.52
N ASP A 174 -8.06 10.52 23.25
CA ASP A 174 -9.34 10.01 23.76
C ASP A 174 -10.13 11.03 24.60
N PRO A 175 -9.50 11.81 25.51
CA PRO A 175 -10.21 12.85 26.25
C PRO A 175 -10.85 13.92 25.34
N GLY A 176 -10.13 14.37 24.30
CA GLY A 176 -10.65 15.33 23.34
C GLY A 176 -11.88 14.81 22.60
N VAL A 177 -11.83 13.55 22.14
CA VAL A 177 -12.98 12.90 21.50
C VAL A 177 -14.18 12.76 22.44
N ILE A 178 -13.95 12.29 23.67
CA ILE A 178 -15.01 12.08 24.67
C ILE A 178 -15.67 13.41 25.06
N ASN A 179 -14.89 14.48 25.17
CA ASN A 179 -15.38 15.81 25.53
C ASN A 179 -15.98 16.57 24.34
N GLY A 180 -15.76 16.10 23.13
CA GLY A 180 -16.20 16.76 21.90
C GLY A 180 -15.45 18.07 21.63
N ASP A 181 -14.14 18.05 21.82
CA ASP A 181 -13.30 19.22 21.60
C ASP A 181 -13.31 19.61 20.12
N GLU A 182 -13.44 20.92 19.83
CA GLU A 182 -13.52 21.42 18.43
C GLU A 182 -12.24 21.18 17.60
N SER A 183 -11.13 20.84 18.25
CA SER A 183 -9.85 20.53 17.61
C SER A 183 -9.74 19.11 17.08
N MET A 184 -10.74 18.28 17.38
CA MET A 184 -10.79 16.85 17.02
C MET A 184 -11.58 16.58 15.75
#